data_9d497ebb9e7bed8000c7de9a07a13153
#
_entry.id   9d497ebb9e7bed8000c7de9a07a13153
#
_cell.length_a   1.000
_cell.length_b   1.000
_cell.length_c   1.000
_cell.angle_alpha   90.00
_cell.angle_beta   90.00
_cell.angle_gamma   90.00
#
_symmetry.space_group_name_H-M   'P 1'
#
loop_
_entity.id
_entity.type
_entity.pdbx_description
1 polymer ?
#
loop_
_entity_poly.entity_id
_entity_poly.type
_entity_poly.pdbx_seq_one_letter_code
_entity_poly.pdbx_strand_id
1 'polypeptide(L)'
;YLLVMKKINTVSIISDTHGIIDSHIVSYLKNSDVIIHAGDICSTKIISDLNRYCDQVYVVAGNNDVPEKYFEHKDKKIISGLKKTQTIEINNQIISIEHGDRFGHKADHNGLRQSYPNSKLIVYGHTHIQVCDQDKEPWVINPGACGHTRNNDGGPCFIQIEIKDNKWDIIPYCFN
;
A
#
# COMPACT_ATOMS: atom_id res chain seq x y z
N TYR A 1 3.13 25.21 23.08
CA TYR A 1 2.46 23.89 22.98
C TYR A 1 3.32 23.01 22.08
N LEU A 2 4.10 22.06 22.63
CA LEU A 2 4.69 20.98 21.86
C LEU A 2 3.51 20.11 21.36
N LEU A 3 3.25 20.08 20.06
CA LEU A 3 2.43 19.04 19.45
C LEU A 3 3.17 17.71 19.69
N VAL A 4 2.67 16.93 20.64
CA VAL A 4 3.13 15.53 20.79
C VAL A 4 2.62 14.80 19.55
N MET A 5 3.52 14.55 18.60
CA MET A 5 3.19 13.76 17.42
C MET A 5 2.75 12.36 17.89
N LYS A 6 1.56 11.93 17.47
CA LYS A 6 1.04 10.59 17.80
C LYS A 6 2.05 9.57 17.27
N LYS A 7 2.59 8.75 18.17
CA LYS A 7 3.46 7.64 17.78
C LYS A 7 2.65 6.63 16.99
N ILE A 8 3.11 6.30 15.79
CA ILE A 8 2.52 5.28 14.95
C ILE A 8 3.02 3.91 15.42
N ASN A 9 2.10 3.00 15.70
CA ASN A 9 2.43 1.64 16.16
C ASN A 9 2.04 0.58 15.13
N THR A 10 1.01 0.86 14.29
CA THR A 10 0.49 -0.12 13.36
C THR A 10 0.26 0.50 11.98
N VAL A 11 0.82 -0.11 10.95
CA VAL A 11 0.63 0.28 9.55
C VAL A 11 0.10 -0.92 8.77
N SER A 12 -1.06 -0.77 8.13
CA SER A 12 -1.58 -1.79 7.20
C SER A 12 -1.28 -1.39 5.76
N ILE A 13 -0.76 -2.32 4.99
CA ILE A 13 -0.36 -2.13 3.60
C ILE A 13 -1.16 -3.07 2.73
N ILE A 14 -1.88 -2.50 1.77
CA ILE A 14 -2.70 -3.20 0.78
C ILE A 14 -2.37 -2.71 -0.63
N SER A 15 -2.71 -3.49 -1.63
CA SER A 15 -2.61 -3.15 -3.05
C SER A 15 -3.62 -3.96 -3.86
N ASP A 16 -3.81 -3.56 -5.12
CA ASP A 16 -4.49 -4.38 -6.12
C ASP A 16 -5.87 -4.85 -5.66
N THR A 17 -6.64 -3.92 -5.08
CA THR A 17 -8.01 -4.17 -4.61
C THR A 17 -8.98 -4.40 -5.76
N HIS A 18 -8.73 -3.83 -6.95
CA HIS A 18 -9.61 -3.93 -8.12
C HIS A 18 -11.09 -3.70 -7.77
N GLY A 19 -11.36 -2.74 -6.89
CA GLY A 19 -12.71 -2.34 -6.49
C GLY A 19 -13.28 -3.07 -5.28
N ILE A 20 -12.57 -4.04 -4.69
CA ILE A 20 -13.04 -4.84 -3.56
C ILE A 20 -11.93 -5.00 -2.51
N ILE A 21 -12.27 -4.77 -1.25
CA ILE A 21 -11.45 -5.17 -0.09
C ILE A 21 -12.12 -6.39 0.53
N ASP A 22 -11.36 -7.46 0.72
CA ASP A 22 -11.87 -8.65 1.37
C ASP A 22 -12.26 -8.38 2.84
N SER A 23 -13.35 -8.99 3.29
CA SER A 23 -13.92 -8.73 4.60
C SER A 23 -12.99 -9.11 5.76
N HIS A 24 -12.15 -10.13 5.60
CA HIS A 24 -11.17 -10.55 6.60
C HIS A 24 -10.13 -9.47 6.90
N ILE A 25 -9.80 -8.65 5.89
CA ILE A 25 -8.80 -7.58 6.01
C ILE A 25 -9.37 -6.32 6.69
N VAL A 26 -10.67 -6.06 6.56
CA VAL A 26 -11.31 -4.82 7.05
C VAL A 26 -11.08 -4.57 8.53
N SER A 27 -11.08 -5.61 9.36
CA SER A 27 -10.84 -5.49 10.81
C SER A 27 -9.43 -4.97 11.13
N TYR A 28 -8.43 -5.41 10.37
CA TYR A 28 -7.05 -4.94 10.50
C TYR A 28 -6.92 -3.49 10.07
N LEU A 29 -7.54 -3.11 8.94
CA LEU A 29 -7.52 -1.73 8.46
C LEU A 29 -8.12 -0.74 9.48
N LYS A 30 -9.24 -1.12 10.12
CA LYS A 30 -9.90 -0.29 11.15
C LYS A 30 -9.07 -0.11 12.43
N ASN A 31 -8.15 -1.01 12.70
CA ASN A 31 -7.29 -0.99 13.88
C ASN A 31 -5.88 -0.45 13.57
N SER A 32 -5.66 0.11 12.39
CA SER A 32 -4.37 0.67 11.98
C SER A 32 -4.26 2.16 12.27
N ASP A 33 -3.08 2.62 12.64
CA ASP A 33 -2.78 4.05 12.76
C ASP A 33 -2.56 4.69 11.37
N VAL A 34 -2.09 3.89 10.41
CA VAL A 34 -1.82 4.30 9.03
C VAL A 34 -2.26 3.19 8.07
N ILE A 35 -2.86 3.58 6.94
CA ILE A 35 -3.12 2.68 5.82
C ILE A 35 -2.36 3.16 4.59
N ILE A 36 -1.67 2.25 3.91
CA ILE A 36 -1.01 2.46 2.62
C ILE A 36 -1.68 1.59 1.57
N HIS A 37 -2.07 2.19 0.43
CA HIS A 37 -2.58 1.48 -0.74
C HIS A 37 -1.66 1.71 -1.93
N ALA A 38 -1.01 0.66 -2.42
CA ALA A 38 0.00 0.73 -3.46
C ALA A 38 -0.55 0.61 -4.90
N GLY A 39 -1.78 1.08 -5.14
CA GLY A 39 -2.34 1.22 -6.49
C GLY A 39 -3.24 0.08 -6.96
N ASP A 40 -3.80 0.26 -8.16
CA ASP A 40 -4.85 -0.57 -8.76
C ASP A 40 -6.10 -0.68 -7.87
N ILE A 41 -6.62 0.50 -7.54
CA ILE A 41 -7.79 0.70 -6.68
C ILE A 41 -9.07 0.30 -7.42
N CYS A 42 -9.20 0.75 -8.67
CA CYS A 42 -10.31 0.53 -9.61
C CYS A 42 -11.71 0.96 -9.11
N SER A 43 -11.80 1.61 -7.95
CA SER A 43 -13.06 2.20 -7.43
C SER A 43 -12.77 3.29 -6.40
N THR A 44 -13.31 4.49 -6.59
CA THR A 44 -13.17 5.59 -5.61
C THR A 44 -13.86 5.28 -4.28
N LYS A 45 -14.81 4.33 -4.27
CA LYS A 45 -15.43 3.83 -3.04
C LYS A 45 -14.39 3.25 -2.09
N ILE A 46 -13.35 2.57 -2.61
CA ILE A 46 -12.25 2.05 -1.78
C ILE A 46 -11.58 3.19 -1.01
N ILE A 47 -11.24 4.30 -1.67
CA ILE A 47 -10.62 5.45 -1.01
C ILE A 47 -11.54 6.00 0.09
N SER A 48 -12.85 6.12 -0.20
CA SER A 48 -13.84 6.59 0.78
C SER A 48 -13.94 5.63 1.99
N ASP A 49 -13.90 4.33 1.75
CA ASP A 49 -13.96 3.32 2.81
C ASP A 49 -12.70 3.37 3.68
N LEU A 50 -11.50 3.46 3.06
CA LEU A 50 -10.24 3.58 3.80
C LEU A 50 -10.20 4.83 4.69
N ASN A 51 -10.65 5.98 4.18
CA ASN A 51 -10.72 7.24 4.95
C ASN A 51 -11.74 7.18 6.10
N ARG A 52 -12.70 6.24 6.08
CA ARG A 52 -13.60 5.98 7.21
C ARG A 52 -12.99 5.03 8.24
N TYR A 53 -12.03 4.21 7.82
CA TYR A 53 -11.36 3.26 8.71
C TYR A 53 -10.17 3.88 9.45
N CYS A 54 -9.46 4.83 8.82
CA CYS A 54 -8.23 5.41 9.35
C CYS A 54 -8.09 6.88 8.93
N ASP A 55 -7.59 7.71 9.85
CA ASP A 55 -7.37 9.14 9.60
C ASP A 55 -6.13 9.40 8.71
N GLN A 56 -5.18 8.48 8.69
CA GLN A 56 -3.96 8.58 7.87
C GLN A 56 -3.95 7.53 6.77
N VAL A 57 -4.36 7.93 5.58
CA VAL A 57 -4.44 7.05 4.40
C VAL A 57 -3.58 7.63 3.28
N TYR A 58 -2.67 6.82 2.76
CA TYR A 58 -1.80 7.15 1.64
C TYR A 58 -2.09 6.22 0.47
N VAL A 59 -2.40 6.80 -0.68
CA VAL A 59 -2.82 6.05 -1.88
C VAL A 59 -2.04 6.53 -3.08
N VAL A 60 -1.45 5.61 -3.84
CA VAL A 60 -0.88 5.90 -5.17
C VAL A 60 -1.75 5.29 -6.26
N ALA A 61 -1.70 5.87 -7.46
CA ALA A 61 -2.39 5.30 -8.62
C ALA A 61 -1.59 4.14 -9.21
N GLY A 62 -2.27 3.04 -9.54
CA GLY A 62 -1.75 1.97 -10.37
C GLY A 62 -1.98 2.21 -11.87
N ASN A 63 -1.60 1.24 -12.71
CA ASN A 63 -1.79 1.32 -14.16
C ASN A 63 -3.27 1.18 -14.58
N ASN A 64 -4.11 0.64 -13.70
CA ASN A 64 -5.56 0.56 -13.93
C ASN A 64 -6.32 1.80 -13.43
N ASP A 65 -5.68 2.67 -12.64
CA ASP A 65 -6.31 3.88 -12.09
C ASP A 65 -6.13 5.06 -13.06
N VAL A 66 -6.80 4.96 -14.20
CA VAL A 66 -6.82 5.99 -15.23
C VAL A 66 -8.22 6.60 -15.34
N PRO A 67 -8.35 7.95 -15.42
CA PRO A 67 -9.65 8.63 -15.39
C PRO A 67 -10.64 8.14 -16.45
N GLU A 68 -10.13 7.67 -17.59
CA GLU A 68 -10.93 7.20 -18.74
C GLU A 68 -11.74 5.93 -18.40
N LYS A 69 -11.31 5.16 -17.41
CA LYS A 69 -12.01 3.95 -16.93
C LYS A 69 -13.19 4.25 -15.99
N TYR A 70 -13.36 5.52 -15.57
CA TYR A 70 -14.41 5.92 -14.63
C TYR A 70 -15.51 6.70 -15.37
N PHE A 71 -16.78 6.48 -15.02
CA PHE A 71 -17.90 7.13 -15.68
C PHE A 71 -18.20 8.51 -15.07
N GLU A 72 -18.26 8.57 -13.73
CA GLU A 72 -18.65 9.78 -13.00
C GLU A 72 -17.53 10.83 -13.01
N HIS A 73 -17.90 12.07 -13.28
CA HIS A 73 -16.94 13.19 -13.30
C HIS A 73 -16.19 13.36 -11.96
N LYS A 74 -16.90 13.15 -10.83
CA LYS A 74 -16.29 13.20 -9.49
C LYS A 74 -15.20 12.16 -9.33
N ASP A 75 -15.43 10.94 -9.82
CA ASP A 75 -14.48 9.82 -9.71
C ASP A 75 -13.24 10.09 -10.58
N LYS A 76 -13.44 10.57 -11.81
CA LYS A 76 -12.35 11.02 -12.71
C LYS A 76 -11.47 12.06 -12.01
N LYS A 77 -12.08 13.04 -11.33
CA LYS A 77 -11.35 14.07 -10.61
C LYS A 77 -10.52 13.50 -9.44
N ILE A 78 -11.09 12.57 -8.68
CA ILE A 78 -10.38 11.90 -7.57
C ILE A 78 -9.17 11.13 -8.12
N ILE A 79 -9.39 10.30 -9.14
CA ILE A 79 -8.34 9.48 -9.74
C ILE A 79 -7.24 10.34 -10.38
N SER A 80 -7.62 11.41 -11.11
CA SER A 80 -6.63 12.36 -11.68
C SER A 80 -5.78 13.07 -10.63
N GLY A 81 -6.28 13.17 -9.39
CA GLY A 81 -5.55 13.76 -8.27
C GLY A 81 -4.56 12.82 -7.58
N LEU A 82 -4.61 11.53 -7.86
CA LEU A 82 -3.70 10.56 -7.27
C LEU A 82 -2.30 10.69 -7.85
N LYS A 83 -1.32 10.62 -6.97
CA LYS A 83 0.10 10.58 -7.36
C LYS A 83 0.48 9.17 -7.82
N LYS A 84 1.42 9.06 -8.76
CA LYS A 84 2.02 7.77 -9.15
C LYS A 84 2.99 7.23 -8.10
N THR A 85 3.62 8.15 -7.35
CA THR A 85 4.57 7.83 -6.28
C THR A 85 4.34 8.76 -5.10
N GLN A 86 4.55 8.25 -3.89
CA GLN A 86 4.57 9.07 -2.68
C GLN A 86 5.76 8.68 -1.80
N THR A 87 6.28 9.67 -1.10
CA THR A 87 7.23 9.45 0.00
C THR A 87 6.63 10.05 1.26
N ILE A 88 6.56 9.26 2.30
CA ILE A 88 5.99 9.61 3.60
C ILE A 88 7.00 9.35 4.71
N GLU A 89 6.78 9.94 5.85
CA GLU A 89 7.59 9.71 7.05
C GLU A 89 6.74 9.11 8.15
N ILE A 90 7.19 8.00 8.73
CA ILE A 90 6.59 7.33 9.88
C ILE A 90 7.65 7.12 10.94
N ASN A 91 7.47 7.72 12.13
CA ASN A 91 8.40 7.63 13.24
C ASN A 91 9.87 7.92 12.82
N ASN A 92 10.08 9.02 12.07
CA ASN A 92 11.38 9.45 11.50
C ASN A 92 12.01 8.46 10.50
N GLN A 93 11.23 7.57 9.92
CA GLN A 93 11.67 6.66 8.87
C GLN A 93 10.94 6.96 7.56
N ILE A 94 11.67 6.99 6.46
CA ILE A 94 11.15 7.27 5.13
C ILE A 94 10.58 5.99 4.51
N ILE A 95 9.34 6.08 4.03
CA ILE A 95 8.69 5.03 3.23
C ILE A 95 8.39 5.61 1.86
N SER A 96 8.84 4.94 0.81
CA SER A 96 8.48 5.25 -0.56
C SER A 96 7.45 4.25 -1.08
N ILE A 97 6.46 4.76 -1.81
CA ILE A 97 5.32 4.00 -2.30
C ILE A 97 5.18 4.25 -3.79
N GLU A 98 5.10 3.19 -4.58
CA GLU A 98 4.71 3.23 -5.99
C GLU A 98 3.91 1.97 -6.34
N HIS A 99 3.29 1.93 -7.53
CA HIS A 99 2.58 0.71 -7.94
C HIS A 99 3.53 -0.36 -8.50
N GLY A 100 4.63 0.01 -9.14
CA GLY A 100 5.63 -0.91 -9.65
C GLY A 100 5.44 -1.35 -11.10
N ASP A 101 4.37 -0.90 -11.77
CA ASP A 101 4.03 -1.24 -13.17
C ASP A 101 5.13 -0.88 -14.17
N ARG A 102 5.97 0.10 -13.88
CA ARG A 102 7.13 0.50 -14.71
C ARG A 102 8.20 -0.60 -14.85
N PHE A 103 8.19 -1.61 -13.98
CA PHE A 103 9.08 -2.77 -14.04
C PHE A 103 8.43 -4.00 -14.70
N GLY A 104 7.19 -3.86 -15.20
CA GLY A 104 6.42 -4.97 -15.77
C GLY A 104 6.05 -6.03 -14.73
N HIS A 105 5.79 -7.25 -15.19
CA HIS A 105 5.29 -8.32 -14.31
C HIS A 105 6.37 -8.94 -13.40
N LYS A 106 7.63 -8.60 -13.59
CA LYS A 106 8.73 -9.08 -12.75
C LYS A 106 9.37 -7.88 -12.06
N ALA A 107 9.12 -7.76 -10.78
CA ALA A 107 9.66 -6.66 -9.99
C ALA A 107 11.20 -6.66 -9.99
N ASP A 108 11.78 -5.49 -10.27
CA ASP A 108 13.22 -5.25 -10.11
C ASP A 108 13.48 -4.57 -8.77
N HIS A 109 13.74 -5.36 -7.73
CA HIS A 109 14.03 -4.83 -6.40
C HIS A 109 15.30 -3.96 -6.36
N ASN A 110 16.29 -4.25 -7.21
CA ASN A 110 17.49 -3.41 -7.27
C ASN A 110 17.16 -2.06 -7.92
N GLY A 111 16.36 -2.04 -8.97
CA GLY A 111 15.86 -0.81 -9.59
C GLY A 111 15.01 0.02 -8.64
N LEU A 112 14.16 -0.64 -7.82
CA LEU A 112 13.40 0.04 -6.76
C LEU A 112 14.34 0.67 -5.73
N ARG A 113 15.33 -0.06 -5.22
CA ARG A 113 16.31 0.46 -4.26
C ARG A 113 17.13 1.62 -4.81
N GLN A 114 17.51 1.57 -6.10
CA GLN A 114 18.21 2.67 -6.77
C GLN A 114 17.33 3.92 -6.92
N SER A 115 16.01 3.74 -7.11
CA SER A 115 15.05 4.84 -7.22
C SER A 115 14.81 5.54 -5.89
N TYR A 116 14.92 4.81 -4.78
CA TYR A 116 14.59 5.31 -3.43
C TYR A 116 15.69 4.99 -2.40
N PRO A 117 16.94 5.45 -2.62
CA PRO A 117 18.10 5.02 -1.83
C PRO A 117 18.05 5.45 -0.36
N ASN A 118 17.26 6.48 -0.04
CA ASN A 118 17.14 7.03 1.31
C ASN A 118 15.94 6.46 2.10
N SER A 119 15.18 5.53 1.51
CA SER A 119 14.05 4.93 2.18
C SER A 119 14.48 3.83 3.14
N LYS A 120 13.78 3.71 4.25
CA LYS A 120 13.82 2.52 5.10
C LYS A 120 13.08 1.37 4.43
N LEU A 121 11.94 1.70 3.83
CA LEU A 121 11.00 0.76 3.23
C LEU A 121 10.49 1.28 1.89
N ILE A 122 10.40 0.39 0.92
CA ILE A 122 9.76 0.62 -0.39
C ILE A 122 8.57 -0.32 -0.49
N VAL A 123 7.40 0.25 -0.75
CA VAL A 123 6.14 -0.48 -0.95
C VAL A 123 5.77 -0.43 -2.43
N TYR A 124 5.47 -1.59 -3.01
CA TYR A 124 4.97 -1.68 -4.38
C TYR A 124 3.82 -2.71 -4.48
N GLY A 125 3.11 -2.76 -5.60
CA GLY A 125 2.00 -3.66 -5.89
C GLY A 125 2.18 -4.38 -7.23
N HIS A 126 1.16 -4.35 -8.11
CA HIS A 126 1.15 -4.74 -9.51
C HIS A 126 1.30 -6.24 -9.79
N THR A 127 2.26 -6.91 -9.17
CA THR A 127 2.55 -8.33 -9.48
C THR A 127 1.55 -9.30 -8.86
N HIS A 128 0.75 -8.85 -7.90
CA HIS A 128 -0.16 -9.64 -7.06
C HIS A 128 0.55 -10.75 -6.26
N ILE A 129 1.86 -10.72 -6.17
CA ILE A 129 2.68 -11.69 -5.42
C ILE A 129 3.14 -11.03 -4.12
N GLN A 130 2.81 -11.65 -2.99
CA GLN A 130 3.28 -11.16 -1.70
C GLN A 130 4.78 -11.35 -1.54
N VAL A 131 5.49 -10.29 -1.18
CA VAL A 131 6.95 -10.27 -1.02
C VAL A 131 7.35 -9.48 0.22
N CYS A 132 8.32 -10.03 0.97
CA CYS A 132 9.00 -9.34 2.09
C CYS A 132 10.51 -9.49 1.92
N ASP A 133 11.13 -8.66 1.08
CA ASP A 133 12.59 -8.64 0.86
C ASP A 133 13.25 -7.69 1.86
N GLN A 134 13.75 -8.27 2.97
CA GLN A 134 14.43 -7.58 4.07
C GLN A 134 15.94 -7.88 4.12
N ASP A 135 16.51 -8.52 3.08
CA ASP A 135 17.91 -8.93 3.07
C ASP A 135 18.88 -7.75 3.14
N LYS A 136 18.48 -6.60 2.61
CA LYS A 136 19.22 -5.33 2.66
C LYS A 136 18.29 -4.13 2.64
N GLU A 137 18.74 -3.01 3.15
CA GLU A 137 18.03 -1.73 3.05
C GLU A 137 18.28 -1.04 1.69
N PRO A 138 17.29 -0.28 1.17
CA PRO A 138 15.90 -0.25 1.60
C PRO A 138 15.22 -1.62 1.53
N TRP A 139 14.39 -1.96 2.54
CA TRP A 139 13.53 -3.13 2.44
C TRP A 139 12.52 -2.94 1.32
N VAL A 140 12.15 -4.01 0.63
CA VAL A 140 11.20 -3.97 -0.47
C VAL A 140 10.06 -4.94 -0.19
N ILE A 141 8.83 -4.43 -0.13
CA ILE A 141 7.68 -5.27 0.17
C ILE A 141 6.55 -5.06 -0.86
N ASN A 142 5.83 -6.14 -1.10
CA ASN A 142 4.59 -6.15 -1.87
C ASN A 142 3.54 -6.89 -1.05
N PRO A 143 2.38 -6.28 -0.75
CA PRO A 143 1.36 -6.94 0.06
C PRO A 143 0.63 -8.08 -0.67
N GLY A 144 0.81 -8.25 -1.98
CA GLY A 144 -0.05 -9.06 -2.82
C GLY A 144 -1.37 -8.34 -3.14
N ALA A 145 -2.34 -9.03 -3.71
CA ALA A 145 -3.65 -8.48 -4.01
C ALA A 145 -4.59 -8.62 -2.80
N CYS A 146 -5.20 -7.50 -2.41
CA CYS A 146 -6.14 -7.42 -1.29
C CYS A 146 -7.58 -7.78 -1.67
N GLY A 147 -7.91 -7.73 -2.96
CA GLY A 147 -9.22 -8.09 -3.50
C GLY A 147 -9.33 -9.55 -3.88
N HIS A 148 -10.43 -9.91 -4.60
CA HIS A 148 -10.65 -11.29 -5.04
C HIS A 148 -9.52 -11.82 -5.92
N THR A 149 -8.88 -12.85 -5.44
CA THR A 149 -8.22 -13.96 -6.14
C THR A 149 -7.52 -13.64 -7.46
N ARG A 150 -6.45 -12.86 -7.42
CA ARG A 150 -5.44 -12.84 -8.48
C ARG A 150 -4.05 -13.21 -7.95
N ASN A 151 -3.97 -13.60 -6.69
CA ASN A 151 -2.77 -14.21 -6.13
C ASN A 151 -2.65 -15.63 -6.69
N ASN A 152 -1.48 -15.97 -7.21
CA ASN A 152 -1.27 -17.21 -7.96
C ASN A 152 -1.51 -18.49 -7.14
N ASP A 153 -1.58 -18.43 -5.80
CA ASP A 153 -1.71 -19.59 -4.94
C ASP A 153 -2.50 -19.33 -3.63
N GLY A 154 -3.31 -18.29 -3.55
CA GLY A 154 -4.01 -18.04 -2.30
C GLY A 154 -5.05 -16.94 -2.33
N GLY A 155 -5.72 -16.78 -1.24
CA GLY A 155 -6.75 -15.78 -1.01
C GLY A 155 -6.18 -14.35 -0.92
N PRO A 156 -7.04 -13.40 -0.50
CA PRO A 156 -6.63 -12.02 -0.38
C PRO A 156 -5.48 -11.87 0.62
N CYS A 157 -4.49 -11.05 0.25
CA CYS A 157 -3.29 -10.84 1.05
C CYS A 157 -3.13 -9.36 1.40
N PHE A 158 -2.46 -9.12 2.52
CA PHE A 158 -2.00 -7.80 2.94
C PHE A 158 -0.77 -7.94 3.84
N ILE A 159 -0.11 -6.82 4.15
CA ILE A 159 0.99 -6.78 5.12
C ILE A 159 0.61 -5.84 6.26
N GLN A 160 0.88 -6.26 7.49
CA GLN A 160 0.85 -5.38 8.65
C GLN A 160 2.27 -5.12 9.14
N ILE A 161 2.57 -3.87 9.47
CA ILE A 161 3.81 -3.52 10.17
C ILE A 161 3.43 -3.15 11.59
N GLU A 162 4.03 -3.83 12.56
CA GLU A 162 3.99 -3.45 13.97
C GLU A 162 5.29 -2.73 14.34
N ILE A 163 5.15 -1.56 14.97
CA ILE A 163 6.29 -0.73 15.35
C ILE A 163 6.34 -0.61 16.87
N LYS A 164 7.33 -1.23 17.48
CA LYS A 164 7.56 -1.18 18.92
C LYS A 164 9.03 -0.82 19.18
N ASP A 165 9.27 0.20 20.00
CA ASP A 165 10.62 0.63 20.38
C ASP A 165 11.57 0.82 19.19
N ASN A 166 11.07 1.46 18.12
CA ASN A 166 11.74 1.68 16.83
C ASN A 166 12.10 0.40 16.05
N LYS A 167 11.66 -0.77 16.49
CA LYS A 167 11.71 -2.01 15.71
C LYS A 167 10.46 -2.15 14.87
N TRP A 168 10.66 -2.60 13.64
CA TRP A 168 9.60 -2.80 12.66
C TRP A 168 9.48 -4.28 12.37
N ASP A 169 8.36 -4.88 12.79
CA ASP A 169 8.02 -6.26 12.48
C ASP A 169 7.07 -6.27 11.27
N ILE A 170 7.51 -6.85 10.17
CA ILE A 170 6.74 -6.98 8.93
C ILE A 170 6.04 -8.33 8.95
N ILE A 171 4.71 -8.31 9.00
CA ILE A 171 3.87 -9.50 9.18
C ILE A 171 3.01 -9.66 7.93
N PRO A 172 3.32 -10.62 7.04
CA PRO A 172 2.50 -10.94 5.89
C PRO A 172 1.29 -11.80 6.30
N TYR A 173 0.14 -11.49 5.74
CA TYR A 173 -1.10 -12.25 5.89
C TYR A 173 -1.67 -12.62 4.53
N CYS A 174 -2.09 -13.87 4.38
CA CYS A 174 -2.91 -14.36 3.27
C CYS A 174 -4.03 -15.23 3.85
N PHE A 175 -5.24 -15.04 3.37
CA PHE A 175 -6.41 -15.81 3.78
C PHE A 175 -6.79 -16.81 2.68
N ASN A 176 -7.00 -18.05 3.05
CA ASN A 176 -7.43 -19.12 2.15
C ASN A 176 -8.96 -19.23 2.12
#